data_a6ee1856acb3c390f3cde690982c02fa
#
_entry.id   a6ee1856acb3c390f3cde690982c02fa
#
_cell.length_a   1.000
_cell.length_b   1.000
_cell.length_c   1.000
_cell.angle_alpha   90.00
_cell.angle_beta   90.00
_cell.angle_gamma   90.00
#
_symmetry.space_group_name_H-M   'P 1'
#
loop_
_entity.id
_entity.type
_entity.pdbx_description
1 polymer ?
#
loop_
_entity_poly.entity_id
_entity_poly.type
_entity_poly.pdbx_seq_one_letter_code
_entity_poly.pdbx_strand_id
1 'polypeptide(L)'
;MMKLILASSSPFRKEILSKLGVDFTTNSPEINETRLAGETPYQLVYRLSQEKAYEVAKRESGLIIASDQVATLETGSNPNDEILSKPHTHNNAIKQLQKSSGKTVSFFTSLTLLNTNSNNINTIVETYKVVFKELTSQQIENYLVKEKPYNCAGSFKSEALGVSLFERLEGNDPNTLIGLPLIQLVEMLKEEGLDVLSNRTSIDI
;
A
#
# COMPACT_ATOMS: atom_id res chain seq x y z
N MET A 1 25.28 -2.35 12.03
CA MET A 1 23.82 -2.55 11.93
C MET A 1 23.45 -2.48 10.47
N MET A 2 22.58 -3.38 9.96
CA MET A 2 22.18 -3.39 8.56
C MET A 2 21.28 -2.18 8.29
N LYS A 3 21.57 -1.43 7.21
CA LYS A 3 20.78 -0.24 6.83
C LYS A 3 19.40 -0.68 6.37
N LEU A 4 18.34 -0.02 6.84
CA LEU A 4 16.96 -0.24 6.39
C LEU A 4 16.56 0.89 5.43
N ILE A 5 16.03 0.54 4.27
CA ILE A 5 15.69 1.49 3.20
C ILE A 5 14.26 1.26 2.75
N LEU A 6 13.43 2.29 2.76
CA LEU A 6 12.10 2.27 2.16
C LEU A 6 12.19 2.75 0.70
N ALA A 7 11.95 1.85 -0.25
CA ALA A 7 11.91 2.11 -1.68
C ALA A 7 10.58 2.75 -2.08
N SER A 8 10.33 3.97 -1.62
CA SER A 8 9.05 4.67 -1.87
C SER A 8 9.18 6.17 -1.66
N SER A 9 8.45 6.95 -2.48
CA SER A 9 8.20 8.39 -2.27
C SER A 9 6.89 8.66 -1.50
N SER A 10 6.11 7.62 -1.14
CA SER A 10 4.82 7.78 -0.48
C SER A 10 4.98 8.26 0.96
N PRO A 11 4.42 9.44 1.33
CA PRO A 11 4.42 9.91 2.71
C PRO A 11 3.66 8.98 3.66
N PHE A 12 2.59 8.33 3.17
CA PHE A 12 1.79 7.37 3.94
C PHE A 12 2.61 6.14 4.34
N ARG A 13 3.35 5.54 3.39
CA ARG A 13 4.22 4.39 3.70
C ARG A 13 5.34 4.75 4.66
N LYS A 14 5.91 5.95 4.52
CA LYS A 14 6.91 6.47 5.46
C LYS A 14 6.33 6.59 6.87
N GLU A 15 5.13 7.19 7.00
CA GLU A 15 4.44 7.34 8.29
C GLU A 15 4.13 6.00 8.93
N ILE A 16 3.60 5.03 8.15
CA ILE A 16 3.31 3.68 8.65
C ILE A 16 4.58 3.00 9.15
N LEU A 17 5.66 3.02 8.36
CA LEU A 17 6.93 2.38 8.75
C LEU A 17 7.52 3.00 10.02
N SER A 18 7.34 4.30 10.22
CA SER A 18 7.80 5.00 11.43
C SER A 18 7.17 4.46 12.72
N LYS A 19 6.00 3.82 12.64
CA LYS A 19 5.33 3.21 13.81
C LYS A 19 6.16 2.08 14.43
N LEU A 20 7.07 1.46 13.67
CA LEU A 20 7.94 0.40 14.18
C LEU A 20 9.10 0.91 15.04
N GLY A 21 9.34 2.23 15.10
CA GLY A 21 10.41 2.83 15.90
C GLY A 21 11.82 2.43 15.45
N VAL A 22 11.99 1.99 14.21
CA VAL A 22 13.29 1.63 13.63
C VAL A 22 13.81 2.74 12.74
N ASP A 23 15.14 2.93 12.75
CA ASP A 23 15.79 3.89 11.85
C ASP A 23 15.79 3.38 10.41
N PHE A 24 15.35 4.21 9.48
CA PHE A 24 15.38 3.91 8.06
C PHE A 24 15.60 5.17 7.21
N THR A 25 16.05 4.96 5.98
CA THR A 25 16.13 6.00 4.95
C THR A 25 15.09 5.74 3.87
N THR A 26 14.78 6.76 3.08
CA THR A 26 13.89 6.63 1.92
C THR A 26 14.67 6.85 0.63
N ASN A 27 14.39 6.02 -0.38
CA ASN A 27 14.94 6.19 -1.72
C ASN A 27 13.83 5.86 -2.74
N SER A 28 13.44 6.86 -3.56
CA SER A 28 12.36 6.69 -4.52
C SER A 28 12.82 5.84 -5.71
N PRO A 29 12.13 4.73 -6.04
CA PRO A 29 12.44 3.96 -7.24
C PRO A 29 11.90 4.68 -8.49
N GLU A 30 12.66 4.63 -9.58
CA GLU A 30 12.26 5.15 -10.89
C GLU A 30 12.04 3.96 -11.83
N ILE A 31 10.81 3.45 -11.90
CA ILE A 31 10.43 2.32 -12.74
C ILE A 31 9.22 2.66 -13.61
N ASN A 32 9.01 1.85 -14.65
CA ASN A 32 7.78 1.90 -15.44
C ASN A 32 6.69 1.08 -14.75
N GLU A 33 5.68 1.75 -14.20
CA GLU A 33 4.57 1.11 -13.50
C GLU A 33 3.42 0.67 -14.43
N THR A 34 3.59 0.71 -15.74
CA THR A 34 2.57 0.31 -16.70
C THR A 34 2.23 -1.19 -16.57
N ARG A 35 0.93 -1.48 -16.49
CA ARG A 35 0.41 -2.86 -16.49
C ARG A 35 0.76 -3.56 -17.79
N LEU A 36 1.28 -4.78 -17.70
CA LEU A 36 1.62 -5.60 -18.85
C LEU A 36 0.37 -6.26 -19.45
N ALA A 37 0.43 -6.63 -20.73
CA ALA A 37 -0.65 -7.36 -21.38
C ALA A 37 -0.87 -8.72 -20.70
N GLY A 38 -2.13 -9.02 -20.35
CA GLY A 38 -2.48 -10.25 -19.65
C GLY A 38 -2.18 -10.29 -18.16
N GLU A 39 -1.59 -9.25 -17.59
CA GLU A 39 -1.28 -9.18 -16.16
C GLU A 39 -2.53 -8.91 -15.32
N THR A 40 -2.75 -9.69 -14.28
CA THR A 40 -3.83 -9.43 -13.32
C THR A 40 -3.45 -8.31 -12.35
N PRO A 41 -4.41 -7.65 -11.67
CA PRO A 41 -4.10 -6.67 -10.61
C PRO A 41 -3.17 -7.23 -9.53
N TYR A 42 -3.36 -8.49 -9.13
CA TYR A 42 -2.51 -9.18 -8.17
C TYR A 42 -1.05 -9.33 -8.67
N GLN A 43 -0.89 -9.79 -9.93
CA GLN A 43 0.43 -9.95 -10.55
C GLN A 43 1.15 -8.60 -10.74
N LEU A 44 0.40 -7.56 -11.08
CA LEU A 44 0.93 -6.20 -11.24
C LEU A 44 1.62 -5.72 -9.95
N VAL A 45 0.92 -5.77 -8.81
CA VAL A 45 1.53 -5.29 -7.55
C VAL A 45 2.69 -6.16 -7.11
N TYR A 46 2.61 -7.48 -7.32
CA TYR A 46 3.69 -8.41 -7.03
C TYR A 46 4.97 -8.06 -7.81
N ARG A 47 4.85 -7.89 -9.13
CA ARG A 47 5.97 -7.49 -10.01
C ARG A 47 6.52 -6.12 -9.64
N LEU A 48 5.65 -5.12 -9.51
CA LEU A 48 6.07 -3.73 -9.26
C LEU A 48 6.83 -3.58 -7.95
N SER A 49 6.44 -4.29 -6.89
CA SER A 49 7.18 -4.21 -5.62
C SER A 49 8.58 -4.81 -5.74
N GLN A 50 8.77 -5.90 -6.48
CA GLN A 50 10.09 -6.48 -6.73
C GLN A 50 10.94 -5.55 -7.58
N GLU A 51 10.39 -5.01 -8.68
CA GLU A 51 11.12 -4.07 -9.55
C GLU A 51 11.55 -2.83 -8.79
N LYS A 52 10.70 -2.28 -7.90
CA LYS A 52 11.04 -1.17 -6.99
C LYS A 52 12.20 -1.51 -6.08
N ALA A 53 12.20 -2.70 -5.48
CA ALA A 53 13.29 -3.14 -4.61
C ALA A 53 14.61 -3.27 -5.38
N TYR A 54 14.58 -3.93 -6.53
CA TYR A 54 15.77 -4.10 -7.38
C TYR A 54 16.30 -2.76 -7.94
N GLU A 55 15.42 -1.83 -8.28
CA GLU A 55 15.85 -0.51 -8.77
C GLU A 55 16.64 0.25 -7.71
N VAL A 56 16.16 0.22 -6.45
CA VAL A 56 16.87 0.86 -5.33
C VAL A 56 18.15 0.09 -4.98
N ALA A 57 18.18 -1.24 -5.12
CA ALA A 57 19.36 -2.06 -4.87
C ALA A 57 20.55 -1.76 -5.81
N LYS A 58 20.34 -1.11 -6.95
CA LYS A 58 21.43 -0.66 -7.85
C LYS A 58 22.31 0.43 -7.21
N ARG A 59 21.79 1.15 -6.20
CA ARG A 59 22.46 2.31 -5.58
C ARG A 59 22.49 2.30 -4.06
N GLU A 60 21.82 1.33 -3.43
CA GLU A 60 21.75 1.20 -1.98
C GLU A 60 22.04 -0.26 -1.56
N SER A 61 22.65 -0.43 -0.39
CA SER A 61 22.92 -1.76 0.20
C SER A 61 22.29 -1.85 1.58
N GLY A 62 21.69 -2.99 1.91
CA GLY A 62 21.01 -3.25 3.18
C GLY A 62 19.70 -4.03 2.97
N LEU A 63 18.75 -3.83 3.88
CA LEU A 63 17.37 -4.34 3.79
C LEU A 63 16.51 -3.30 3.07
N ILE A 64 16.01 -3.66 1.90
CA ILE A 64 15.18 -2.77 1.08
C ILE A 64 13.73 -3.24 1.15
N ILE A 65 12.87 -2.36 1.66
CA ILE A 65 11.42 -2.54 1.73
C ILE A 65 10.79 -1.86 0.53
N ALA A 66 10.02 -2.59 -0.24
CA ALA A 66 9.22 -2.04 -1.34
C ALA A 66 7.77 -2.52 -1.25
N SER A 67 6.86 -1.72 -1.77
CA SER A 67 5.43 -2.04 -1.80
C SER A 67 4.77 -1.39 -3.00
N ASP A 68 3.75 -2.06 -3.53
CA ASP A 68 2.80 -1.50 -4.49
C ASP A 68 1.37 -1.81 -4.08
N GLN A 69 0.41 -1.00 -4.54
CA GLN A 69 -0.99 -1.18 -4.18
C GLN A 69 -1.91 -0.81 -5.33
N VAL A 70 -2.89 -1.66 -5.57
CA VAL A 70 -4.03 -1.36 -6.45
C VAL A 70 -5.34 -1.70 -5.77
N ALA A 71 -6.42 -1.01 -6.20
CA ALA A 71 -7.79 -1.28 -5.78
C ALA A 71 -8.63 -1.71 -6.99
N THR A 72 -9.59 -2.63 -6.78
CA THR A 72 -10.55 -3.07 -7.79
C THR A 72 -11.88 -3.44 -7.15
N LEU A 73 -12.96 -3.38 -7.92
CA LEU A 73 -14.30 -3.87 -7.53
C LEU A 73 -14.45 -5.39 -7.73
N GLU A 74 -13.51 -6.00 -8.41
CA GLU A 74 -13.49 -7.42 -8.77
C GLU A 74 -12.52 -8.19 -7.86
N THR A 75 -12.24 -9.44 -8.23
CA THR A 75 -11.41 -10.36 -7.45
C THR A 75 -9.91 -10.08 -7.55
N GLY A 76 -9.48 -9.25 -8.51
CA GLY A 76 -8.06 -9.01 -8.80
C GLY A 76 -7.35 -10.18 -9.51
N SER A 77 -8.11 -11.20 -9.90
CA SER A 77 -7.58 -12.42 -10.51
C SER A 77 -7.74 -12.46 -12.02
N ASN A 78 -8.42 -11.46 -12.61
CA ASN A 78 -8.66 -11.39 -14.04
C ASN A 78 -7.87 -10.25 -14.68
N PRO A 79 -7.19 -10.46 -15.83
CA PRO A 79 -6.50 -9.42 -16.57
C PRO A 79 -7.38 -8.25 -17.02
N ASN A 80 -8.71 -8.46 -17.06
CA ASN A 80 -9.66 -7.41 -17.44
C ASN A 80 -10.26 -6.65 -16.26
N ASP A 81 -9.91 -7.02 -15.00
CA ASP A 81 -10.39 -6.31 -13.83
C ASP A 81 -9.98 -4.83 -13.88
N GLU A 82 -10.95 -3.94 -13.68
CA GLU A 82 -10.71 -2.48 -13.69
C GLU A 82 -9.97 -2.06 -12.41
N ILE A 83 -8.83 -1.41 -12.58
CA ILE A 83 -8.10 -0.83 -11.46
C ILE A 83 -8.68 0.55 -11.14
N LEU A 84 -9.08 0.75 -9.89
CA LEU A 84 -9.47 2.03 -9.34
C LEU A 84 -8.21 2.83 -8.97
N SER A 85 -7.63 3.50 -9.97
CA SER A 85 -6.42 4.31 -9.78
C SER A 85 -6.72 5.61 -9.01
N LYS A 86 -5.68 6.43 -8.80
CA LYS A 86 -5.86 7.79 -8.25
C LYS A 86 -6.76 8.60 -9.18
N PRO A 87 -7.82 9.23 -8.68
CA PRO A 87 -8.79 9.93 -9.54
C PRO A 87 -8.24 11.24 -10.13
N HIS A 88 -7.29 11.88 -9.46
CA HIS A 88 -6.67 13.18 -9.79
C HIS A 88 -7.64 14.36 -9.88
N THR A 89 -8.90 14.13 -10.25
CA THR A 89 -9.93 15.17 -10.38
C THR A 89 -11.16 14.85 -9.56
N HIS A 90 -11.91 15.89 -9.19
CA HIS A 90 -13.18 15.77 -8.47
C HIS A 90 -14.20 14.90 -9.23
N ASN A 91 -14.36 15.15 -10.52
CA ASN A 91 -15.31 14.39 -11.35
C ASN A 91 -14.98 12.89 -11.44
N ASN A 92 -13.69 12.54 -11.53
CA ASN A 92 -13.28 11.14 -11.53
C ASN A 92 -13.51 10.49 -10.16
N ALA A 93 -13.28 11.24 -9.07
CA ALA A 93 -13.55 10.76 -7.72
C ALA A 93 -15.04 10.49 -7.49
N ILE A 94 -15.94 11.38 -7.97
CA ILE A 94 -17.39 11.12 -7.97
C ILE A 94 -17.72 9.80 -8.65
N LYS A 95 -17.22 9.61 -9.88
CA LYS A 95 -17.48 8.39 -10.66
C LYS A 95 -16.98 7.12 -9.94
N GLN A 96 -15.80 7.18 -9.33
CA GLN A 96 -15.26 6.03 -8.58
C GLN A 96 -16.11 5.72 -7.35
N LEU A 97 -16.48 6.71 -6.53
CA LEU A 97 -17.31 6.51 -5.35
C LEU A 97 -18.73 6.04 -5.70
N GLN A 98 -19.30 6.52 -6.82
CA GLN A 98 -20.58 6.01 -7.33
C GLN A 98 -20.47 4.53 -7.73
N LYS A 99 -19.38 4.11 -8.40
CA LYS A 99 -19.12 2.71 -8.74
C LYS A 99 -18.97 1.83 -7.50
N SER A 100 -18.37 2.38 -6.42
CA SER A 100 -18.07 1.66 -5.17
C SER A 100 -19.26 1.59 -4.21
N SER A 101 -20.26 2.48 -4.36
CA SER A 101 -21.44 2.55 -3.49
C SER A 101 -22.16 1.20 -3.43
N GLY A 102 -22.42 0.70 -2.21
CA GLY A 102 -23.06 -0.59 -1.94
C GLY A 102 -22.23 -1.82 -2.32
N LYS A 103 -20.94 -1.65 -2.68
CA LYS A 103 -20.09 -2.75 -3.13
C LYS A 103 -18.86 -2.94 -2.25
N THR A 104 -18.15 -4.04 -2.49
CA THR A 104 -16.86 -4.31 -1.89
C THR A 104 -15.74 -3.91 -2.84
N VAL A 105 -14.81 -3.09 -2.35
CA VAL A 105 -13.56 -2.77 -3.03
C VAL A 105 -12.45 -3.59 -2.41
N SER A 106 -11.72 -4.35 -3.23
CA SER A 106 -10.57 -5.14 -2.82
C SER A 106 -9.28 -4.37 -3.10
N PHE A 107 -8.43 -4.24 -2.08
CA PHE A 107 -7.09 -3.68 -2.16
C PHE A 107 -6.08 -4.82 -2.14
N PHE A 108 -5.23 -4.88 -3.15
CA PHE A 108 -4.09 -5.78 -3.22
C PHE A 108 -2.84 -4.96 -2.91
N THR A 109 -2.17 -5.27 -1.82
CA THR A 109 -0.96 -4.56 -1.38
C THR A 109 0.18 -5.55 -1.30
N SER A 110 1.16 -5.38 -2.17
CA SER A 110 2.38 -6.17 -2.12
C SER A 110 3.37 -5.62 -1.10
N LEU A 111 4.16 -6.52 -0.53
CA LEU A 111 5.31 -6.21 0.30
C LEU A 111 6.48 -7.05 -0.19
N THR A 112 7.58 -6.40 -0.51
CA THR A 112 8.86 -7.04 -0.84
C THR A 112 9.91 -6.58 0.16
N LEU A 113 10.64 -7.53 0.75
CA LEU A 113 11.88 -7.31 1.48
C LEU A 113 13.03 -7.95 0.71
N LEU A 114 14.00 -7.16 0.31
CA LEU A 114 15.22 -7.59 -0.36
C LEU A 114 16.42 -7.33 0.56
N ASN A 115 17.17 -8.39 0.88
CA ASN A 115 18.47 -8.28 1.53
C ASN A 115 19.57 -8.31 0.46
N THR A 116 20.22 -7.17 0.23
CA THR A 116 21.27 -7.06 -0.81
C THR A 116 22.57 -7.80 -0.46
N ASN A 117 22.80 -8.16 0.81
CA ASN A 117 24.01 -8.87 1.23
C ASN A 117 23.91 -10.37 0.93
N SER A 118 22.73 -10.96 1.13
CA SER A 118 22.45 -12.38 0.86
C SER A 118 21.80 -12.63 -0.50
N ASN A 119 21.33 -11.57 -1.18
CA ASN A 119 20.44 -11.61 -2.34
C ASN A 119 19.10 -12.34 -2.06
N ASN A 120 18.72 -12.45 -0.78
CA ASN A 120 17.43 -13.02 -0.41
C ASN A 120 16.32 -12.02 -0.68
N ILE A 121 15.27 -12.47 -1.36
CA ILE A 121 14.07 -11.67 -1.63
C ILE A 121 12.84 -12.44 -1.17
N ASN A 122 12.02 -11.79 -0.36
CA ASN A 122 10.72 -12.30 0.04
C ASN A 122 9.63 -11.33 -0.42
N THR A 123 8.60 -11.83 -1.08
CA THR A 123 7.49 -11.01 -1.61
C THR A 123 6.16 -11.68 -1.33
N ILE A 124 5.25 -10.94 -0.74
CA ILE A 124 3.85 -11.35 -0.52
C ILE A 124 2.89 -10.32 -1.11
N VAL A 125 1.63 -10.70 -1.26
CA VAL A 125 0.51 -9.78 -1.53
C VAL A 125 -0.58 -10.05 -0.53
N GLU A 126 -0.95 -9.02 0.23
CA GLU A 126 -2.10 -9.06 1.13
C GLU A 126 -3.33 -8.42 0.49
N THR A 127 -4.48 -9.01 0.79
CA THR A 127 -5.78 -8.46 0.37
C THR A 127 -6.48 -7.82 1.55
N TYR A 128 -6.95 -6.59 1.35
CA TYR A 128 -7.81 -5.89 2.30
C TYR A 128 -9.09 -5.43 1.60
N LYS A 129 -10.25 -5.66 2.23
CA LYS A 129 -11.55 -5.34 1.62
C LYS A 129 -12.23 -4.20 2.37
N VAL A 130 -12.83 -3.31 1.60
CA VAL A 130 -13.63 -2.20 2.08
C VAL A 130 -15.05 -2.39 1.56
N VAL A 131 -15.99 -2.65 2.47
CA VAL A 131 -17.41 -2.78 2.12
C VAL A 131 -18.05 -1.41 2.28
N PHE A 132 -18.51 -0.84 1.19
CA PHE A 132 -19.13 0.48 1.14
C PHE A 132 -20.60 0.42 1.52
N LYS A 133 -21.06 1.46 2.23
CA LYS A 133 -22.50 1.75 2.37
C LYS A 133 -23.11 2.13 1.02
N GLU A 134 -24.44 2.01 0.91
CA GLU A 134 -25.17 2.72 -0.13
C GLU A 134 -25.01 4.23 0.09
N LEU A 135 -24.45 4.92 -0.91
CA LEU A 135 -24.15 6.36 -0.83
C LEU A 135 -25.02 7.16 -1.78
N THR A 136 -25.64 8.22 -1.28
CA THR A 136 -26.31 9.20 -2.14
C THR A 136 -25.29 10.11 -2.82
N SER A 137 -25.69 10.72 -3.95
CA SER A 137 -24.83 11.69 -4.66
C SER A 137 -24.43 12.86 -3.75
N GLN A 138 -25.33 13.30 -2.85
CA GLN A 138 -25.04 14.38 -1.92
C GLN A 138 -23.99 13.98 -0.85
N GLN A 139 -24.02 12.74 -0.37
CA GLN A 139 -23.01 12.24 0.58
C GLN A 139 -21.62 12.14 -0.08
N ILE A 140 -21.57 11.66 -1.33
CA ILE A 140 -20.33 11.61 -2.11
C ILE A 140 -19.76 13.02 -2.29
N GLU A 141 -20.58 13.97 -2.73
CA GLU A 141 -20.15 15.36 -2.93
C GLU A 141 -19.65 15.98 -1.63
N ASN A 142 -20.41 15.87 -0.54
CA ASN A 142 -20.05 16.41 0.77
C ASN A 142 -18.72 15.82 1.29
N TYR A 143 -18.50 14.53 1.08
CA TYR A 143 -17.26 13.88 1.43
C TYR A 143 -16.08 14.44 0.62
N LEU A 144 -16.21 14.49 -0.71
CA LEU A 144 -15.14 14.93 -1.60
C LEU A 144 -14.74 16.40 -1.39
N VAL A 145 -15.70 17.27 -1.09
CA VAL A 145 -15.43 18.68 -0.78
C VAL A 145 -14.59 18.82 0.51
N LYS A 146 -14.88 18.00 1.53
CA LYS A 146 -14.20 18.03 2.83
C LYS A 146 -12.80 17.39 2.76
N GLU A 147 -12.69 16.20 2.15
CA GLU A 147 -11.49 15.35 2.27
C GLU A 147 -10.51 15.53 1.11
N LYS A 148 -10.99 15.83 -0.10
CA LYS A 148 -10.21 16.01 -1.34
C LYS A 148 -9.21 14.87 -1.59
N PRO A 149 -9.64 13.59 -1.65
CA PRO A 149 -8.76 12.42 -1.69
C PRO A 149 -8.26 12.11 -3.11
N TYR A 150 -7.87 13.13 -3.88
CA TYR A 150 -7.61 12.98 -5.31
C TYR A 150 -6.32 12.25 -5.65
N ASN A 151 -5.43 12.09 -4.66
CA ASN A 151 -4.18 11.34 -4.77
C ASN A 151 -4.24 9.94 -4.11
N CYS A 152 -5.44 9.48 -3.73
CA CYS A 152 -5.66 8.18 -3.11
C CYS A 152 -6.38 7.24 -4.07
N ALA A 153 -5.91 5.99 -4.21
CA ALA A 153 -6.60 4.96 -4.97
C ALA A 153 -8.00 4.71 -4.37
N GLY A 154 -9.01 4.51 -5.23
CA GLY A 154 -10.40 4.33 -4.79
C GLY A 154 -11.08 5.61 -4.29
N SER A 155 -10.43 6.78 -4.35
CA SER A 155 -11.01 8.08 -4.00
C SER A 155 -11.39 8.27 -2.53
N PHE A 156 -10.68 7.61 -1.60
CA PHE A 156 -10.91 7.82 -0.15
C PHE A 156 -9.62 7.73 0.67
N LYS A 157 -9.70 8.19 1.93
CA LYS A 157 -8.68 8.03 2.97
C LYS A 157 -9.30 7.29 4.13
N SER A 158 -8.84 6.08 4.39
CA SER A 158 -9.37 5.21 5.46
C SER A 158 -9.02 5.70 6.86
N GLU A 159 -7.91 6.41 6.97
CA GLU A 159 -7.38 6.98 8.21
C GLU A 159 -8.03 8.31 8.61
N ALA A 160 -8.98 8.81 7.80
CA ALA A 160 -9.66 10.08 8.00
C ALA A 160 -11.18 9.93 7.80
N LEU A 161 -11.86 10.95 7.23
CA LEU A 161 -13.31 10.95 7.05
C LEU A 161 -13.85 9.80 6.18
N GLY A 162 -12.98 9.13 5.41
CA GLY A 162 -13.34 7.96 4.59
C GLY A 162 -14.05 6.85 5.35
N VAL A 163 -13.77 6.68 6.66
CA VAL A 163 -14.48 5.68 7.49
C VAL A 163 -15.99 5.86 7.49
N SER A 164 -16.48 7.06 7.24
CA SER A 164 -17.92 7.36 7.17
C SER A 164 -18.62 6.72 5.97
N LEU A 165 -17.87 6.37 4.92
CA LEU A 165 -18.36 5.75 3.68
C LEU A 165 -18.53 4.23 3.82
N PHE A 166 -17.94 3.60 4.85
CA PHE A 166 -17.84 2.16 4.96
C PHE A 166 -18.90 1.58 5.89
N GLU A 167 -19.37 0.39 5.52
CA GLU A 167 -20.14 -0.48 6.40
C GLU A 167 -19.20 -1.26 7.32
N ARG A 168 -18.12 -1.85 6.74
CA ARG A 168 -17.10 -2.59 7.48
C ARG A 168 -15.81 -2.72 6.68
N LEU A 169 -14.76 -3.10 7.36
CA LEU A 169 -13.43 -3.39 6.85
C LEU A 169 -13.08 -4.86 7.13
N GLU A 170 -12.44 -5.54 6.16
CA GLU A 170 -12.08 -6.95 6.27
C GLU A 170 -10.62 -7.14 5.83
N GLY A 171 -9.79 -7.65 6.73
CA GLY A 171 -8.37 -7.91 6.49
C GLY A 171 -7.61 -8.17 7.79
N ASN A 172 -6.36 -8.66 7.67
CA ASN A 172 -5.54 -9.04 8.83
C ASN A 172 -4.77 -7.86 9.43
N ASP A 173 -4.37 -6.91 8.60
CA ASP A 173 -3.57 -5.74 9.01
C ASP A 173 -4.18 -4.47 8.41
N PRO A 174 -4.71 -3.54 9.24
CA PRO A 174 -5.29 -2.29 8.74
C PRO A 174 -4.26 -1.39 8.02
N ASN A 175 -2.95 -1.55 8.31
CA ASN A 175 -1.90 -0.81 7.61
C ASN A 175 -1.76 -1.26 6.14
N THR A 176 -2.21 -2.48 5.80
CA THR A 176 -2.31 -2.96 4.41
C THR A 176 -3.15 -2.02 3.55
N LEU A 177 -4.28 -1.54 4.08
CA LEU A 177 -5.17 -0.61 3.37
C LEU A 177 -4.50 0.74 3.08
N ILE A 178 -3.63 1.19 3.99
CA ILE A 178 -2.89 2.47 3.82
C ILE A 178 -1.69 2.28 2.88
N GLY A 179 -1.21 1.04 2.68
CA GLY A 179 -0.25 0.70 1.64
C GLY A 179 1.05 0.03 2.10
N LEU A 180 1.12 -0.50 3.33
CA LEU A 180 2.27 -1.27 3.81
C LEU A 180 1.82 -2.30 4.87
N PRO A 181 1.83 -3.62 4.59
CA PRO A 181 1.50 -4.66 5.55
C PRO A 181 2.56 -4.75 6.65
N LEU A 182 2.34 -4.12 7.80
CA LEU A 182 3.34 -4.05 8.88
C LEU A 182 3.49 -5.36 9.63
N ILE A 183 2.41 -6.11 9.85
CA ILE A 183 2.47 -7.38 10.56
C ILE A 183 3.42 -8.34 9.84
N GLN A 184 3.24 -8.48 8.53
CA GLN A 184 4.11 -9.30 7.70
C GLN A 184 5.54 -8.73 7.60
N LEU A 185 5.68 -7.41 7.53
CA LEU A 185 6.99 -6.78 7.50
C LEU A 185 7.81 -7.09 8.77
N VAL A 186 7.19 -7.05 9.94
CA VAL A 186 7.86 -7.38 11.22
C VAL A 186 8.41 -8.80 11.19
N GLU A 187 7.63 -9.77 10.70
CA GLU A 187 8.09 -11.16 10.58
C GLU A 187 9.25 -11.30 9.58
N MET A 188 9.14 -10.67 8.40
CA MET A 188 10.21 -10.67 7.39
C MET A 188 11.51 -10.04 7.93
N LEU A 189 11.39 -8.91 8.66
CA LEU A 189 12.55 -8.25 9.28
C LEU A 189 13.21 -9.13 10.31
N LYS A 190 12.43 -9.84 11.11
CA LYS A 190 12.93 -10.79 12.12
C LYS A 190 13.69 -11.96 11.48
N GLU A 191 13.19 -12.51 10.37
CA GLU A 191 13.87 -13.55 9.60
C GLU A 191 15.25 -13.08 9.09
N GLU A 192 15.38 -11.80 8.75
CA GLU A 192 16.64 -11.16 8.34
C GLU A 192 17.49 -10.65 9.53
N GLY A 193 17.12 -11.02 10.78
CA GLY A 193 17.87 -10.71 11.98
C GLY A 193 17.62 -9.32 12.58
N LEU A 194 16.59 -8.62 12.12
CA LEU A 194 16.16 -7.34 12.67
C LEU A 194 14.85 -7.52 13.44
N ASP A 195 14.94 -7.81 14.73
CA ASP A 195 13.78 -7.89 15.62
C ASP A 195 13.45 -6.50 16.19
N VAL A 196 12.33 -5.94 15.75
CA VAL A 196 11.87 -4.58 16.14
C VAL A 196 11.60 -4.45 17.64
N LEU A 197 11.31 -5.55 18.34
CA LEU A 197 11.06 -5.56 19.79
C LEU A 197 12.34 -5.73 20.60
N SER A 198 13.42 -6.22 20.00
CA SER A 198 14.73 -6.40 20.64
C SER A 198 15.63 -5.17 20.52
N ASN A 199 15.33 -4.26 19.60
CA ASN A 199 16.06 -2.99 19.49
C ASN A 199 15.71 -2.10 20.68
N ARG A 200 16.58 -2.09 21.69
CA ARG A 200 16.54 -1.09 22.74
C ARG A 200 16.85 0.28 22.12
N THR A 201 15.83 1.05 21.76
CA THR A 201 15.97 2.50 21.85
C THR A 201 16.34 2.80 23.30
N SER A 202 17.49 3.40 23.55
CA SER A 202 17.85 3.96 24.85
C SER A 202 16.74 4.95 25.22
N ILE A 203 15.79 4.49 26.01
CA ILE A 203 14.89 5.38 26.73
C ILE A 203 15.77 5.89 27.88
N ASP A 204 16.38 7.07 27.71
CA ASP A 204 16.89 7.85 28.80
C ASP A 204 15.69 8.19 29.71
N ILE A 205 15.64 7.53 30.87
CA ILE A 205 14.68 7.80 31.93
C ILE A 205 15.16 9.05 32.69
#